data_46c8b735c8da2a707dcc3b55df316302
#
_entry.id   46c8b735c8da2a707dcc3b55df316302
#
_cell.length_a   1.000
_cell.length_b   1.000
_cell.length_c   1.000
_cell.angle_alpha   90.00
_cell.angle_beta   90.00
_cell.angle_gamma   90.00
#
_symmetry.space_group_name_H-M   'P 1'
#
loop_
_entity.id
_entity.type
_entity.pdbx_description
1 polymer ?
#
loop_
_entity_poly.entity_id
_entity_poly.type
_entity_poly.pdbx_seq_one_letter_code
_entity_poly.pdbx_strand_id
1 'polypeptide(L)'
;MRTWHGLIDSDYRRWLPVTADTPSISLNEGNTPLLRSAHLSELTGCEVWLKVEGANPTGSFKDRGMTVAISKAAEAGAQAVICASTGNTSASAAAYAARAGVTAAVLVPKGRIALGKLSQAVRYGAEIVEIDGNFDDCLRVARELAAHHPIALVNSVGNELRLAGQRTVAYEIVDALGEAPDVHCLPVGNGGNITATWGGYRNYHGAGLAGRLPRMWGFQAAGAAPLVHGAPVAAPQTAASAISVGNPATWDGAVAARDESGGLIEAVTDEQIFAAYRLLARRDGVFAEPASAAGVAGLLDRHERGLLEPGLRIVITLSGNGLKDLDASLRGGYSSTETSSSASDVARALRLAA
;
A
#
# COMPACT_ATOMS: atom_id res chain seq x y z
N MET A 1 6.79 3.52 -27.75
CA MET A 1 6.61 3.10 -26.35
C MET A 1 6.09 1.67 -26.35
N ARG A 2 6.68 0.76 -25.60
CA ARG A 2 6.08 -0.58 -25.39
C ARG A 2 4.81 -0.41 -24.55
N THR A 3 3.72 -1.05 -24.94
CA THR A 3 2.49 -1.08 -24.15
C THR A 3 2.76 -1.85 -22.86
N TRP A 4 2.33 -1.30 -21.72
CA TRP A 4 2.44 -1.98 -20.43
C TRP A 4 1.41 -3.11 -20.31
N HIS A 5 1.83 -4.30 -19.92
CA HIS A 5 0.99 -5.49 -19.80
C HIS A 5 1.04 -6.13 -18.40
N GLY A 6 1.51 -5.40 -17.39
CA GLY A 6 1.67 -5.88 -16.02
C GLY A 6 3.08 -6.41 -15.74
N LEU A 7 3.31 -6.80 -14.49
CA LEU A 7 4.65 -7.13 -13.99
C LEU A 7 5.24 -8.40 -14.61
N ILE A 8 4.41 -9.44 -14.78
CA ILE A 8 4.88 -10.75 -15.30
C ILE A 8 5.27 -10.66 -16.77
N ASP A 9 4.61 -9.81 -17.55
CA ASP A 9 4.88 -9.64 -18.99
C ASP A 9 5.81 -8.45 -19.29
N SER A 10 6.46 -7.89 -18.25
CA SER A 10 7.42 -6.80 -18.36
C SER A 10 8.88 -7.28 -18.27
N ASP A 11 9.81 -6.34 -18.44
CA ASP A 11 11.24 -6.59 -18.22
C ASP A 11 11.57 -6.96 -16.76
N TYR A 12 10.63 -6.75 -15.83
CA TYR A 12 10.75 -7.16 -14.42
C TYR A 12 10.54 -8.66 -14.19
N ARG A 13 10.02 -9.40 -15.18
CA ARG A 13 9.86 -10.86 -15.10
C ARG A 13 11.13 -11.57 -14.59
N ARG A 14 12.30 -11.13 -15.01
CA ARG A 14 13.61 -11.70 -14.62
C ARG A 14 13.90 -11.61 -13.11
N TRP A 15 13.18 -10.74 -12.39
CA TRP A 15 13.30 -10.54 -10.95
C TRP A 15 12.21 -11.27 -10.14
N LEU A 16 11.26 -11.87 -10.84
CA LEU A 16 10.13 -12.56 -10.23
C LEU A 16 10.40 -14.07 -10.17
N PRO A 17 9.87 -14.78 -9.17
CA PRO A 17 10.03 -16.24 -9.03
C PRO A 17 9.05 -16.99 -9.98
N VAL A 18 9.09 -16.66 -11.26
CA VAL A 18 8.23 -17.21 -12.30
C VAL A 18 9.07 -17.92 -13.37
N THR A 19 8.51 -18.97 -13.99
CA THR A 19 9.13 -19.76 -15.05
C THR A 19 8.48 -19.45 -16.40
N ALA A 20 8.94 -20.11 -17.46
CA ALA A 20 8.28 -20.01 -18.78
C ALA A 20 6.84 -20.54 -18.74
N ASP A 21 6.58 -21.53 -17.88
CA ASP A 21 5.28 -22.20 -17.73
C ASP A 21 4.33 -21.44 -16.81
N THR A 22 4.80 -20.44 -16.06
CA THR A 22 3.95 -19.62 -15.18
C THR A 22 2.98 -18.78 -16.01
N PRO A 23 1.66 -18.98 -15.89
CA PRO A 23 0.69 -18.17 -16.62
C PRO A 23 0.71 -16.73 -16.13
N SER A 24 0.51 -15.78 -17.03
CA SER A 24 0.42 -14.36 -16.68
C SER A 24 -1.01 -14.01 -16.27
N ILE A 25 -1.27 -14.06 -14.97
CA ILE A 25 -2.54 -13.59 -14.39
C ILE A 25 -2.36 -12.13 -14.01
N SER A 26 -2.60 -11.23 -14.95
CA SER A 26 -2.37 -9.79 -14.81
C SER A 26 -3.64 -8.97 -15.06
N LEU A 27 -3.76 -7.85 -14.38
CA LEU A 27 -4.71 -6.76 -14.58
C LEU A 27 -3.98 -5.46 -14.95
N ASN A 28 -2.73 -5.57 -15.45
CA ASN A 28 -1.83 -4.46 -15.78
C ASN A 28 -1.36 -3.66 -14.55
N GLU A 29 -1.17 -4.34 -13.42
CA GLU A 29 -0.57 -3.78 -12.21
C GLU A 29 0.87 -3.31 -12.44
N GLY A 30 1.32 -2.41 -11.58
CA GLY A 30 2.62 -1.76 -11.72
C GLY A 30 2.59 -0.56 -12.66
N ASN A 31 3.76 -0.05 -13.04
CA ASN A 31 3.93 1.18 -13.82
C ASN A 31 3.09 2.34 -13.25
N THR A 32 3.02 2.41 -11.92
CA THR A 32 2.23 3.41 -11.22
C THR A 32 2.88 4.79 -11.33
N PRO A 33 2.10 5.88 -11.32
CA PRO A 33 2.64 7.22 -11.43
C PRO A 33 3.70 7.54 -10.36
N LEU A 34 4.76 8.21 -10.77
CA LEU A 34 5.75 8.85 -9.90
C LEU A 34 5.63 10.36 -10.13
N LEU A 35 4.95 11.06 -9.23
CA LEU A 35 4.60 12.47 -9.38
C LEU A 35 5.53 13.34 -8.51
N ARG A 36 6.10 14.38 -9.10
CA ARG A 36 6.84 15.39 -8.32
C ARG A 36 5.86 16.25 -7.54
N SER A 37 5.98 16.30 -6.22
CA SER A 37 5.22 17.24 -5.39
C SER A 37 5.95 18.59 -5.33
N ALA A 38 5.45 19.58 -6.06
CA ALA A 38 6.01 20.93 -6.02
C ALA A 38 5.85 21.56 -4.63
N HIS A 39 4.67 21.39 -4.02
CA HIS A 39 4.37 21.96 -2.71
C HIS A 39 5.24 21.37 -1.59
N LEU A 40 5.37 20.04 -1.49
CA LEU A 40 6.23 19.40 -0.49
C LEU A 40 7.70 19.74 -0.75
N SER A 41 8.11 19.85 -2.01
CA SER A 41 9.49 20.20 -2.36
C SER A 41 9.83 21.62 -1.91
N GLU A 42 8.95 22.58 -2.17
CA GLU A 42 9.12 23.97 -1.74
C GLU A 42 9.13 24.07 -0.19
N LEU A 43 8.19 23.41 0.47
CA LEU A 43 8.05 23.43 1.92
C LEU A 43 9.28 22.89 2.64
N THR A 44 9.82 21.77 2.15
CA THR A 44 10.89 21.02 2.83
C THR A 44 12.30 21.37 2.36
N GLY A 45 12.43 22.08 1.23
CA GLY A 45 13.73 22.31 0.59
C GLY A 45 14.36 21.04 -0.01
N CYS A 46 13.55 20.00 -0.24
CA CYS A 46 13.96 18.71 -0.80
C CYS A 46 13.33 18.48 -2.19
N GLU A 47 13.81 17.51 -2.93
CA GLU A 47 13.16 17.02 -4.16
C GLU A 47 12.20 15.89 -3.81
N VAL A 48 10.89 16.17 -3.63
CA VAL A 48 9.91 15.20 -3.15
C VAL A 48 9.09 14.61 -4.28
N TRP A 49 9.02 13.28 -4.34
CA TRP A 49 8.27 12.49 -5.31
C TRP A 49 7.24 11.59 -4.62
N LEU A 50 6.07 11.46 -5.19
CA LEU A 50 4.96 10.64 -4.74
C LEU A 50 4.82 9.42 -5.64
N LYS A 51 5.07 8.21 -5.13
CA LYS A 51 4.81 6.94 -5.82
C LYS A 51 3.37 6.51 -5.54
N VAL A 52 2.49 6.70 -6.52
CA VAL A 52 1.04 6.56 -6.34
C VAL A 52 0.59 5.12 -6.56
N GLU A 53 0.79 4.27 -5.57
CA GLU A 53 0.39 2.85 -5.60
C GLU A 53 -1.14 2.65 -5.58
N GLY A 54 -1.88 3.68 -5.20
CA GLY A 54 -3.34 3.72 -5.33
C GLY A 54 -3.86 3.69 -6.77
N ALA A 55 -2.98 3.84 -7.78
CA ALA A 55 -3.29 3.71 -9.20
C ALA A 55 -3.27 2.25 -9.72
N ASN A 56 -2.83 1.30 -8.91
CA ASN A 56 -2.96 -0.12 -9.26
C ASN A 56 -4.44 -0.53 -9.46
N PRO A 57 -4.73 -1.60 -10.23
CA PRO A 57 -6.08 -1.98 -10.65
C PRO A 57 -7.13 -2.09 -9.53
N THR A 58 -6.78 -2.64 -8.36
CA THR A 58 -7.70 -2.71 -7.22
C THR A 58 -7.53 -1.55 -6.24
N GLY A 59 -6.70 -0.57 -6.57
CA GLY A 59 -6.49 0.62 -5.77
C GLY A 59 -5.44 0.49 -4.68
N SER A 60 -4.49 -0.45 -4.75
CA SER A 60 -3.40 -0.52 -3.79
C SER A 60 -2.18 -1.31 -4.28
N PHE A 61 -1.04 -1.11 -3.62
CA PHE A 61 0.21 -1.84 -3.86
C PHE A 61 0.09 -3.37 -3.73
N LYS A 62 -1.00 -3.88 -3.15
CA LYS A 62 -1.22 -5.32 -2.96
C LYS A 62 -1.24 -6.08 -4.28
N ASP A 63 -1.64 -5.42 -5.35
CA ASP A 63 -1.75 -6.00 -6.68
C ASP A 63 -0.40 -6.50 -7.22
N ARG A 64 0.70 -5.79 -6.90
CA ARG A 64 2.04 -6.20 -7.31
C ARG A 64 2.43 -7.59 -6.82
N GLY A 65 2.11 -7.89 -5.57
CA GLY A 65 2.37 -9.22 -5.01
C GLY A 65 1.31 -10.24 -5.40
N MET A 66 0.08 -9.79 -5.65
CA MET A 66 -1.03 -10.68 -5.92
C MET A 66 -0.94 -11.30 -7.31
N THR A 67 -0.51 -10.54 -8.33
CA THR A 67 -0.28 -11.09 -9.67
C THR A 67 0.69 -12.28 -9.62
N VAL A 68 1.80 -12.16 -8.87
CA VAL A 68 2.79 -13.24 -8.73
C VAL A 68 2.22 -14.42 -7.95
N ALA A 69 1.57 -14.17 -6.82
CA ALA A 69 1.01 -15.23 -5.97
C ALA A 69 -0.09 -16.03 -6.69
N ILE A 70 -1.00 -15.36 -7.40
CA ILE A 70 -2.09 -16.02 -8.13
C ILE A 70 -1.56 -16.74 -9.37
N SER A 71 -0.61 -16.18 -10.10
CA SER A 71 0.02 -16.85 -11.24
C SER A 71 0.74 -18.14 -10.82
N LYS A 72 1.45 -18.12 -9.68
CA LYS A 72 2.07 -19.31 -9.12
C LYS A 72 1.05 -20.31 -8.56
N ALA A 73 -0.05 -19.84 -8.00
CA ALA A 73 -1.15 -20.72 -7.58
C ALA A 73 -1.80 -21.42 -8.78
N ALA A 74 -2.04 -20.69 -9.87
CA ALA A 74 -2.56 -21.27 -11.12
C ALA A 74 -1.58 -22.27 -11.75
N GLU A 75 -0.28 -21.99 -11.79
CA GLU A 75 0.77 -22.90 -12.22
C GLU A 75 0.76 -24.21 -11.39
N ALA A 76 0.52 -24.10 -10.09
CA ALA A 76 0.43 -25.25 -9.17
C ALA A 76 -0.92 -25.98 -9.23
N GLY A 77 -1.86 -25.55 -10.09
CA GLY A 77 -3.18 -26.17 -10.22
C GLY A 77 -4.12 -25.93 -9.05
N ALA A 78 -3.95 -24.81 -8.30
CA ALA A 78 -4.84 -24.47 -7.20
C ALA A 78 -6.29 -24.26 -7.71
N GLN A 79 -7.25 -24.88 -7.04
CA GLN A 79 -8.67 -24.78 -7.37
C GLN A 79 -9.33 -23.53 -6.76
N ALA A 80 -8.74 -23.01 -5.68
CA ALA A 80 -9.18 -21.82 -5.02
C ALA A 80 -8.00 -21.08 -4.37
N VAL A 81 -8.21 -19.82 -4.05
CA VAL A 81 -7.31 -19.03 -3.20
C VAL A 81 -8.05 -18.59 -1.93
N ILE A 82 -7.31 -18.49 -0.82
CA ILE A 82 -7.89 -18.12 0.47
C ILE A 82 -7.07 -17.01 1.13
N CYS A 83 -7.75 -16.07 1.76
CA CYS A 83 -7.10 -15.08 2.61
C CYS A 83 -7.96 -14.70 3.82
N ALA A 84 -7.30 -14.37 4.94
CA ALA A 84 -7.92 -13.71 6.08
C ALA A 84 -7.64 -12.21 5.97
N SER A 85 -8.62 -11.41 5.53
CA SER A 85 -8.48 -9.95 5.36
C SER A 85 -9.82 -9.30 5.05
N THR A 86 -10.08 -8.12 5.60
CA THR A 86 -11.25 -7.29 5.27
C THR A 86 -10.89 -6.07 4.40
N GLY A 87 -9.63 -5.95 3.94
CA GLY A 87 -9.14 -4.72 3.30
C GLY A 87 -8.49 -4.95 1.93
N ASN A 88 -7.40 -4.22 1.67
CA ASN A 88 -6.71 -4.20 0.38
C ASN A 88 -6.26 -5.60 -0.11
N THR A 89 -5.92 -6.51 0.81
CA THR A 89 -5.52 -7.88 0.43
C THR A 89 -6.68 -8.69 -0.13
N SER A 90 -7.87 -8.65 0.51
CA SER A 90 -9.04 -9.38 0.01
C SER A 90 -9.54 -8.84 -1.33
N ALA A 91 -9.55 -7.51 -1.50
CA ALA A 91 -9.92 -6.89 -2.77
C ALA A 91 -9.01 -7.35 -3.91
N SER A 92 -7.70 -7.33 -3.68
CA SER A 92 -6.71 -7.78 -4.65
C SER A 92 -6.82 -9.29 -4.93
N ALA A 93 -6.94 -10.13 -3.88
CA ALA A 93 -7.09 -11.57 -4.03
C ALA A 93 -8.32 -11.94 -4.88
N ALA A 94 -9.46 -11.32 -4.60
CA ALA A 94 -10.70 -11.56 -5.34
C ALA A 94 -10.59 -11.17 -6.82
N ALA A 95 -9.98 -10.00 -7.12
CA ALA A 95 -9.83 -9.52 -8.49
C ALA A 95 -8.95 -10.45 -9.33
N TYR A 96 -7.78 -10.83 -8.79
CA TYR A 96 -6.84 -11.70 -9.51
C TYR A 96 -7.33 -13.15 -9.58
N ALA A 97 -8.05 -13.65 -8.57
CA ALA A 97 -8.72 -14.96 -8.63
C ALA A 97 -9.79 -15.00 -9.72
N ALA A 98 -10.64 -13.96 -9.79
CA ALA A 98 -11.62 -13.82 -10.87
C ALA A 98 -10.94 -13.80 -12.25
N ARG A 99 -9.80 -13.10 -12.39
CA ARG A 99 -9.00 -13.08 -13.62
C ARG A 99 -8.42 -14.43 -13.96
N ALA A 100 -8.06 -15.24 -12.95
CA ALA A 100 -7.53 -16.60 -13.12
C ALA A 100 -8.63 -17.66 -13.32
N GLY A 101 -9.90 -17.32 -13.14
CA GLY A 101 -11.01 -18.26 -13.20
C GLY A 101 -11.06 -19.23 -12.02
N VAL A 102 -10.51 -18.84 -10.85
CA VAL A 102 -10.53 -19.65 -9.63
C VAL A 102 -11.36 -18.97 -8.53
N THR A 103 -11.88 -19.74 -7.58
CA THR A 103 -12.65 -19.21 -6.47
C THR A 103 -11.74 -18.46 -5.49
N ALA A 104 -12.17 -17.27 -5.03
CA ALA A 104 -11.55 -16.57 -3.91
C ALA A 104 -12.40 -16.75 -2.65
N ALA A 105 -11.83 -17.29 -1.56
CA ALA A 105 -12.45 -17.33 -0.25
C ALA A 105 -11.82 -16.28 0.67
N VAL A 106 -12.64 -15.46 1.31
CA VAL A 106 -12.22 -14.41 2.25
C VAL A 106 -12.77 -14.73 3.62
N LEU A 107 -11.89 -15.09 4.56
CA LEU A 107 -12.26 -15.35 5.94
C LEU A 107 -12.26 -14.06 6.76
N VAL A 108 -13.34 -13.83 7.48
CA VAL A 108 -13.53 -12.64 8.33
C VAL A 108 -14.10 -13.02 9.69
N PRO A 109 -13.76 -12.31 10.78
CA PRO A 109 -14.41 -12.52 12.06
C PRO A 109 -15.88 -12.15 12.00
N LYS A 110 -16.76 -13.00 12.57
CA LYS A 110 -18.20 -12.79 12.66
C LYS A 110 -18.52 -11.45 13.32
N GLY A 111 -19.46 -10.71 12.72
CA GLY A 111 -19.93 -9.40 13.20
C GLY A 111 -18.92 -8.26 13.06
N ARG A 112 -17.78 -8.47 12.37
CA ARG A 112 -16.76 -7.45 12.09
C ARG A 112 -16.67 -7.09 10.61
N ILE A 113 -17.76 -7.27 9.88
CA ILE A 113 -17.85 -6.95 8.46
C ILE A 113 -18.08 -5.45 8.28
N ALA A 114 -17.10 -4.73 7.77
CA ALA A 114 -17.29 -3.42 7.18
C ALA A 114 -17.59 -3.60 5.69
N LEU A 115 -18.87 -3.62 5.31
CA LEU A 115 -19.31 -3.87 3.92
C LEU A 115 -18.62 -2.95 2.92
N GLY A 116 -18.37 -1.68 3.26
CA GLY A 116 -17.64 -0.75 2.41
C GLY A 116 -16.22 -1.23 2.06
N LYS A 117 -15.52 -1.87 3.02
CA LYS A 117 -14.17 -2.42 2.81
C LYS A 117 -14.16 -3.72 2.02
N LEU A 118 -15.22 -4.53 2.12
CA LEU A 118 -15.37 -5.78 1.38
C LEU A 118 -16.05 -5.61 0.03
N SER A 119 -16.57 -4.42 -0.28
CA SER A 119 -17.38 -4.16 -1.49
C SER A 119 -16.72 -4.63 -2.77
N GLN A 120 -15.41 -4.39 -2.92
CA GLN A 120 -14.65 -4.87 -4.08
C GLN A 120 -14.57 -6.41 -4.11
N ALA A 121 -14.22 -7.06 -2.99
CA ALA A 121 -14.11 -8.52 -2.94
C ALA A 121 -15.45 -9.19 -3.27
N VAL A 122 -16.55 -8.69 -2.69
CA VAL A 122 -17.90 -9.16 -2.98
C VAL A 122 -18.24 -8.97 -4.46
N ARG A 123 -17.94 -7.79 -5.03
CA ARG A 123 -18.26 -7.49 -6.43
C ARG A 123 -17.44 -8.35 -7.42
N TYR A 124 -16.22 -8.74 -7.06
CA TYR A 124 -15.42 -9.68 -7.82
C TYR A 124 -15.82 -11.14 -7.62
N GLY A 125 -16.88 -11.42 -6.85
CA GLY A 125 -17.44 -12.76 -6.67
C GLY A 125 -16.73 -13.60 -5.62
N ALA A 126 -15.99 -12.99 -4.68
CA ALA A 126 -15.38 -13.75 -3.59
C ALA A 126 -16.45 -14.31 -2.63
N GLU A 127 -16.22 -15.53 -2.17
CA GLU A 127 -16.99 -16.14 -1.09
C GLU A 127 -16.52 -15.59 0.26
N ILE A 128 -17.43 -14.91 0.97
CA ILE A 128 -17.15 -14.35 2.29
C ILE A 128 -17.58 -15.37 3.35
N VAL A 129 -16.64 -15.85 4.14
CA VAL A 129 -16.88 -16.83 5.19
C VAL A 129 -16.64 -16.18 6.55
N GLU A 130 -17.70 -16.09 7.36
CA GLU A 130 -17.64 -15.56 8.71
C GLU A 130 -17.22 -16.66 9.69
N ILE A 131 -16.10 -16.43 10.40
CA ILE A 131 -15.57 -17.32 11.42
C ILE A 131 -16.01 -16.82 12.80
N ASP A 132 -16.54 -17.71 13.62
CA ASP A 132 -16.83 -17.45 15.02
C ASP A 132 -15.51 -17.45 15.83
N GLY A 133 -14.87 -16.28 15.86
CA GLY A 133 -13.53 -16.07 16.42
C GLY A 133 -12.97 -14.70 16.06
N ASN A 134 -11.67 -14.55 16.23
CA ASN A 134 -10.94 -13.32 15.91
C ASN A 134 -10.14 -13.46 14.59
N PHE A 135 -9.34 -12.44 14.26
CA PHE A 135 -8.52 -12.43 13.04
C PHE A 135 -7.45 -13.55 13.02
N ASP A 136 -6.87 -13.88 14.18
CA ASP A 136 -5.86 -14.92 14.27
C ASP A 136 -6.49 -16.31 14.03
N ASP A 137 -7.75 -16.51 14.45
CA ASP A 137 -8.51 -17.72 14.14
C ASP A 137 -8.77 -17.85 12.64
N CYS A 138 -9.17 -16.75 11.97
CA CYS A 138 -9.32 -16.74 10.52
C CYS A 138 -8.03 -17.14 9.80
N LEU A 139 -6.90 -16.60 10.25
CA LEU A 139 -5.59 -16.90 9.64
C LEU A 139 -5.15 -18.34 9.92
N ARG A 140 -5.39 -18.86 11.13
CA ARG A 140 -5.12 -20.26 11.50
C ARG A 140 -5.92 -21.21 10.61
N VAL A 141 -7.23 -20.99 10.48
CA VAL A 141 -8.12 -21.81 9.64
C VAL A 141 -7.69 -21.74 8.17
N ALA A 142 -7.34 -20.54 7.66
CA ALA A 142 -6.87 -20.40 6.29
C ALA A 142 -5.57 -21.20 6.02
N ARG A 143 -4.64 -21.22 6.98
CA ARG A 143 -3.41 -22.03 6.90
C ARG A 143 -3.69 -23.54 6.92
N GLU A 144 -4.59 -23.96 7.80
CA GLU A 144 -4.98 -25.36 7.93
C GLU A 144 -5.64 -25.88 6.62
N LEU A 145 -6.56 -25.10 6.04
CA LEU A 145 -7.18 -25.43 4.77
C LEU A 145 -6.16 -25.51 3.64
N ALA A 146 -5.24 -24.56 3.55
CA ALA A 146 -4.20 -24.57 2.51
C ALA A 146 -3.20 -25.74 2.65
N ALA A 147 -3.03 -26.28 3.87
CA ALA A 147 -2.17 -27.42 4.10
C ALA A 147 -2.79 -28.77 3.67
N HIS A 148 -4.12 -28.87 3.61
CA HIS A 148 -4.83 -30.13 3.41
C HIS A 148 -5.67 -30.18 2.10
N HIS A 149 -5.80 -29.05 1.41
CA HIS A 149 -6.62 -28.95 0.20
C HIS A 149 -5.83 -28.24 -0.94
N PRO A 150 -6.21 -28.38 -2.20
CA PRO A 150 -5.59 -27.68 -3.33
C PRO A 150 -6.00 -26.20 -3.37
N ILE A 151 -5.73 -25.51 -2.29
CA ILE A 151 -6.07 -24.10 -2.03
C ILE A 151 -4.79 -23.33 -1.75
N ALA A 152 -4.58 -22.20 -2.42
CA ALA A 152 -3.42 -21.35 -2.19
C ALA A 152 -3.73 -20.26 -1.16
N LEU A 153 -2.94 -20.19 -0.10
CA LEU A 153 -3.00 -19.11 0.88
C LEU A 153 -2.29 -17.86 0.32
N VAL A 154 -3.03 -16.77 0.17
CA VAL A 154 -2.50 -15.53 -0.41
C VAL A 154 -2.41 -14.36 0.59
N ASN A 155 -2.35 -14.65 1.89
CA ASN A 155 -2.03 -13.65 2.90
C ASN A 155 -0.61 -13.11 2.73
N SER A 156 -0.35 -11.90 3.26
CA SER A 156 0.96 -11.25 3.14
C SER A 156 2.04 -11.90 4.02
N VAL A 157 1.62 -12.64 5.05
CA VAL A 157 2.49 -13.19 6.10
C VAL A 157 3.28 -14.37 5.55
N GLY A 158 4.62 -14.24 5.52
CA GLY A 158 5.51 -15.34 5.10
C GLY A 158 5.38 -15.75 3.64
N ASN A 159 4.78 -14.93 2.79
CA ASN A 159 4.60 -15.23 1.38
C ASN A 159 5.64 -14.50 0.51
N GLU A 160 6.76 -15.19 0.23
CA GLU A 160 7.85 -14.67 -0.59
C GLU A 160 7.42 -14.28 -2.01
N LEU A 161 6.44 -14.96 -2.58
CA LEU A 161 5.88 -14.63 -3.89
C LEU A 161 5.30 -13.22 -3.89
N ARG A 162 4.60 -12.88 -2.81
CA ARG A 162 4.02 -11.55 -2.63
C ARG A 162 5.09 -10.48 -2.43
N LEU A 163 6.11 -10.75 -1.64
CA LEU A 163 7.22 -9.82 -1.45
C LEU A 163 7.98 -9.60 -2.77
N ALA A 164 8.21 -10.66 -3.56
CA ALA A 164 8.89 -10.55 -4.85
C ALA A 164 8.16 -9.58 -5.81
N GLY A 165 6.84 -9.70 -5.96
CA GLY A 165 6.06 -8.76 -6.76
C GLY A 165 6.12 -7.33 -6.23
N GLN A 166 6.08 -7.14 -4.91
CA GLN A 166 6.14 -5.81 -4.28
C GLN A 166 7.52 -5.15 -4.41
N ARG A 167 8.63 -5.91 -4.54
CA ARG A 167 9.97 -5.35 -4.81
C ARG A 167 10.03 -4.49 -6.06
N THR A 168 9.15 -4.75 -7.03
CA THR A 168 9.12 -4.03 -8.31
C THR A 168 8.84 -2.53 -8.19
N VAL A 169 8.26 -2.06 -7.09
CA VAL A 169 8.09 -0.63 -6.83
C VAL A 169 9.43 0.11 -6.78
N ALA A 170 10.45 -0.52 -6.17
CA ALA A 170 11.80 0.05 -6.11
C ALA A 170 12.46 0.07 -7.51
N TYR A 171 12.25 -0.97 -8.31
CA TYR A 171 12.77 -1.02 -9.68
C TYR A 171 12.20 0.13 -10.52
N GLU A 172 10.88 0.32 -10.49
CA GLU A 172 10.22 1.41 -11.22
C GLU A 172 10.71 2.80 -10.78
N ILE A 173 10.99 2.99 -9.48
CA ILE A 173 11.50 4.25 -8.95
C ILE A 173 12.92 4.51 -9.49
N VAL A 174 13.81 3.52 -9.44
CA VAL A 174 15.17 3.66 -9.96
C VAL A 174 15.17 3.88 -11.46
N ASP A 175 14.39 3.11 -12.21
CA ASP A 175 14.28 3.25 -13.67
C ASP A 175 13.74 4.64 -14.07
N ALA A 176 12.81 5.20 -13.31
CA ALA A 176 12.22 6.52 -13.59
C ALA A 176 13.15 7.68 -13.21
N LEU A 177 13.91 7.57 -12.10
CA LEU A 177 14.76 8.63 -11.59
C LEU A 177 16.22 8.53 -12.05
N GLY A 178 16.60 7.41 -12.67
CA GLY A 178 17.97 7.08 -13.06
C GLY A 178 18.87 6.67 -11.91
N GLU A 179 18.39 6.73 -10.65
CA GLU A 179 19.12 6.37 -9.44
C GLU A 179 18.14 6.16 -8.28
N ALA A 180 18.55 5.44 -7.24
CA ALA A 180 17.78 5.36 -6.00
C ALA A 180 17.69 6.75 -5.31
N PRO A 181 16.58 7.07 -4.62
CA PRO A 181 16.46 8.30 -3.84
C PRO A 181 17.43 8.29 -2.64
N ASP A 182 17.62 9.43 -1.98
CA ASP A 182 18.36 9.49 -0.71
C ASP A 182 17.54 8.90 0.44
N VAL A 183 16.21 9.09 0.38
CA VAL A 183 15.26 8.60 1.39
C VAL A 183 14.02 8.06 0.70
N HIS A 184 13.50 6.94 1.20
CA HIS A 184 12.19 6.42 0.83
C HIS A 184 11.28 6.36 2.06
N CYS A 185 10.24 7.19 2.07
CA CYS A 185 9.22 7.24 3.12
C CYS A 185 8.02 6.35 2.79
N LEU A 186 7.53 5.57 3.74
CA LEU A 186 6.34 4.73 3.53
C LEU A 186 5.60 4.40 4.83
N PRO A 187 4.29 4.11 4.77
CA PRO A 187 3.52 3.66 5.92
C PRO A 187 3.93 2.24 6.32
N VAL A 188 3.94 1.96 7.63
CA VAL A 188 4.28 0.65 8.17
C VAL A 188 3.14 0.12 9.03
N GLY A 189 2.47 -0.93 8.55
CA GLY A 189 1.56 -1.77 9.33
C GLY A 189 2.21 -3.13 9.61
N ASN A 190 1.94 -4.13 8.75
CA ASN A 190 2.52 -5.49 8.86
C ASN A 190 4.00 -5.60 8.48
N GLY A 191 4.67 -4.54 8.08
CA GLY A 191 6.08 -4.53 7.73
C GLY A 191 6.42 -5.02 6.31
N GLY A 192 5.52 -5.73 5.62
CA GLY A 192 5.83 -6.35 4.32
C GLY A 192 6.19 -5.34 3.21
N ASN A 193 5.59 -4.15 3.21
CA ASN A 193 5.88 -3.15 2.17
C ASN A 193 7.32 -2.61 2.29
N ILE A 194 7.74 -2.18 3.48
CA ILE A 194 9.10 -1.68 3.70
C ILE A 194 10.15 -2.77 3.43
N THR A 195 9.87 -4.00 3.88
CA THR A 195 10.75 -5.17 3.63
C THR A 195 10.91 -5.44 2.13
N ALA A 196 9.81 -5.47 1.39
CA ALA A 196 9.84 -5.71 -0.04
C ALA A 196 10.55 -4.57 -0.79
N THR A 197 10.22 -3.32 -0.48
CA THR A 197 10.82 -2.14 -1.11
C THR A 197 12.33 -2.10 -0.88
N TRP A 198 12.77 -2.36 0.35
CA TRP A 198 14.20 -2.50 0.67
C TRP A 198 14.87 -3.62 -0.12
N GLY A 199 14.25 -4.81 -0.15
CA GLY A 199 14.75 -5.93 -0.96
C GLY A 199 14.86 -5.59 -2.44
N GLY A 200 13.96 -4.78 -2.99
CA GLY A 200 14.01 -4.29 -4.36
C GLY A 200 15.22 -3.39 -4.62
N TYR A 201 15.46 -2.40 -3.76
CA TYR A 201 16.65 -1.55 -3.88
C TYR A 201 17.95 -2.35 -3.77
N ARG A 202 18.01 -3.30 -2.84
CA ARG A 202 19.18 -4.19 -2.70
C ARG A 202 19.42 -5.02 -3.96
N ASN A 203 18.39 -5.54 -4.59
CA ASN A 203 18.49 -6.29 -5.85
C ASN A 203 19.07 -5.44 -6.97
N TYR A 204 18.59 -4.23 -7.15
CA TYR A 204 19.06 -3.31 -8.20
C TYR A 204 20.48 -2.82 -7.94
N HIS A 205 20.80 -2.48 -6.70
CA HIS A 205 22.16 -2.11 -6.31
C HIS A 205 23.14 -3.27 -6.52
N GLY A 206 22.78 -4.48 -6.07
CA GLY A 206 23.61 -5.68 -6.25
C GLY A 206 23.84 -6.07 -7.71
N ALA A 207 22.90 -5.70 -8.60
CA ALA A 207 23.02 -5.89 -10.05
C ALA A 207 23.72 -4.72 -10.77
N GLY A 208 24.15 -3.69 -10.06
CA GLY A 208 24.80 -2.50 -10.63
C GLY A 208 23.83 -1.58 -11.39
N LEU A 209 22.53 -1.69 -11.15
CA LEU A 209 21.48 -0.86 -11.77
C LEU A 209 21.16 0.40 -10.94
N ALA A 210 21.62 0.46 -9.70
CA ALA A 210 21.61 1.63 -8.84
C ALA A 210 22.98 1.77 -8.17
N GLY A 211 23.53 3.00 -8.15
CA GLY A 211 24.86 3.29 -7.57
C GLY A 211 24.82 3.41 -6.04
N ARG A 212 23.63 3.59 -5.46
CA ARG A 212 23.42 3.75 -4.02
C ARG A 212 22.14 3.08 -3.52
N LEU A 213 22.03 2.99 -2.20
CA LEU A 213 20.84 2.51 -1.48
C LEU A 213 20.18 3.67 -0.73
N PRO A 214 18.84 3.75 -0.67
CA PRO A 214 18.14 4.79 0.10
C PRO A 214 18.14 4.46 1.59
N ARG A 215 18.03 5.49 2.43
CA ARG A 215 17.57 5.33 3.80
C ARG A 215 16.06 5.04 3.80
N MET A 216 15.63 3.95 4.44
CA MET A 216 14.23 3.57 4.53
C MET A 216 13.58 4.22 5.76
N TRP A 217 12.62 5.11 5.54
CA TRP A 217 11.88 5.79 6.61
C TRP A 217 10.46 5.23 6.69
N GLY A 218 10.23 4.42 7.72
CA GLY A 218 8.92 3.84 8.03
C GLY A 218 8.13 4.68 9.01
N PHE A 219 6.80 4.80 8.80
CA PHE A 219 5.95 5.55 9.73
C PHE A 219 4.75 4.72 10.15
N GLN A 220 4.59 4.54 11.47
CA GLN A 220 3.45 3.89 12.11
C GLN A 220 2.49 4.93 12.67
N ALA A 221 1.20 4.60 12.78
CA ALA A 221 0.28 5.42 13.56
C ALA A 221 0.57 5.28 15.06
N ALA A 222 0.60 6.38 15.81
CA ALA A 222 1.01 6.40 17.22
C ALA A 222 0.23 5.41 18.11
N GLY A 223 -1.08 5.22 17.85
CA GLY A 223 -1.89 4.24 18.56
C GLY A 223 -1.72 2.79 18.08
N ALA A 224 -0.83 2.54 17.08
CA ALA A 224 -0.51 1.23 16.52
C ALA A 224 0.97 1.18 16.07
N ALA A 225 1.90 1.45 17.01
CA ALA A 225 3.32 1.62 16.75
C ALA A 225 4.22 0.56 17.44
N PRO A 226 3.95 -0.75 17.24
CA PRO A 226 4.70 -1.81 17.93
C PRO A 226 6.20 -1.80 17.61
N LEU A 227 6.62 -1.48 16.38
CA LEU A 227 8.03 -1.43 15.99
C LEU A 227 8.78 -0.25 16.64
N VAL A 228 8.08 0.85 16.92
CA VAL A 228 8.62 1.98 17.68
C VAL A 228 8.79 1.64 19.16
N HIS A 229 7.81 0.92 19.73
CA HIS A 229 7.83 0.51 21.13
C HIS A 229 8.71 -0.72 21.39
N GLY A 230 9.11 -1.46 20.36
CA GLY A 230 9.88 -2.70 20.51
C GLY A 230 9.06 -3.88 21.06
N ALA A 231 7.73 -3.75 21.13
CA ALA A 231 6.81 -4.77 21.65
C ALA A 231 5.44 -4.72 20.97
N PRO A 232 4.71 -5.84 20.86
CA PRO A 232 3.34 -5.86 20.34
C PRO A 232 2.39 -4.95 21.12
N VAL A 233 1.46 -4.31 20.42
CA VAL A 233 0.37 -3.50 20.97
C VAL A 233 -0.90 -4.35 20.96
N ALA A 234 -1.42 -4.70 22.14
CA ALA A 234 -2.55 -5.62 22.27
C ALA A 234 -3.87 -5.07 21.69
N ALA A 235 -4.09 -3.77 21.78
CA ALA A 235 -5.29 -3.09 21.28
C ALA A 235 -4.90 -1.90 20.40
N PRO A 236 -4.44 -2.10 19.17
CA PRO A 236 -4.04 -1.03 18.29
C PRO A 236 -5.24 -0.16 17.91
N GLN A 237 -5.11 1.16 18.02
CA GLN A 237 -6.15 2.12 17.70
C GLN A 237 -5.61 3.22 16.81
N THR A 238 -6.15 3.32 15.62
CA THR A 238 -5.90 4.43 14.69
C THR A 238 -7.02 4.56 13.68
N ALA A 239 -7.28 5.75 13.24
CA ALA A 239 -8.18 6.04 12.14
C ALA A 239 -7.58 5.66 10.77
N ALA A 240 -6.26 5.48 10.67
CA ALA A 240 -5.57 4.97 9.49
C ALA A 240 -5.65 3.43 9.43
N SER A 241 -6.85 2.92 9.16
CA SER A 241 -7.24 1.52 9.35
C SER A 241 -6.31 0.49 8.69
N ALA A 242 -5.69 0.80 7.54
CA ALA A 242 -4.81 -0.13 6.82
C ALA A 242 -3.44 -0.36 7.52
N ILE A 243 -3.07 0.49 8.50
CA ILE A 243 -1.89 0.32 9.37
C ILE A 243 -2.24 0.11 10.84
N SER A 244 -3.52 -0.18 11.16
CA SER A 244 -3.95 -0.56 12.52
C SER A 244 -3.50 -1.98 12.84
N VAL A 245 -2.21 -2.16 13.07
CA VAL A 245 -1.56 -3.46 13.29
C VAL A 245 -0.79 -3.44 14.59
N GLY A 246 -1.19 -4.29 15.54
CA GLY A 246 -0.54 -4.38 16.85
C GLY A 246 0.62 -5.36 16.91
N ASN A 247 0.66 -6.36 16.02
CA ASN A 247 1.74 -7.34 15.96
C ASN A 247 2.10 -7.59 14.47
N PRO A 248 3.09 -6.87 13.93
CA PRO A 248 3.50 -6.98 12.54
C PRO A 248 3.99 -8.37 12.19
N ALA A 249 3.41 -8.95 11.17
CA ALA A 249 3.77 -10.29 10.72
C ALA A 249 5.16 -10.38 10.06
N THR A 250 5.67 -9.25 9.55
CA THR A 250 7.02 -9.15 8.95
C THR A 250 7.89 -8.23 9.81
N TRP A 251 7.89 -8.50 11.13
CA TRP A 251 8.62 -7.71 12.13
C TRP A 251 10.11 -7.60 11.80
N ASP A 252 10.77 -8.75 11.72
CA ASP A 252 12.23 -8.81 11.50
C ASP A 252 12.64 -8.20 10.17
N GLY A 253 11.84 -8.38 9.12
CA GLY A 253 12.09 -7.78 7.82
C GLY A 253 11.98 -6.25 7.82
N ALA A 254 11.04 -5.69 8.59
CA ALA A 254 10.91 -4.24 8.73
C ALA A 254 12.06 -3.64 9.55
N VAL A 255 12.46 -4.32 10.63
CA VAL A 255 13.62 -3.95 11.44
C VAL A 255 14.91 -4.01 10.61
N ALA A 256 15.11 -5.10 9.86
CA ALA A 256 16.26 -5.24 8.96
C ALA A 256 16.29 -4.12 7.90
N ALA A 257 15.15 -3.79 7.28
CA ALA A 257 15.08 -2.69 6.32
C ALA A 257 15.47 -1.34 6.93
N ARG A 258 15.04 -1.06 8.17
CA ARG A 258 15.46 0.13 8.92
C ARG A 258 16.97 0.13 9.19
N ASP A 259 17.46 -0.93 9.79
CA ASP A 259 18.83 -0.99 10.33
C ASP A 259 19.89 -1.06 9.21
N GLU A 260 19.69 -1.94 8.23
CA GLU A 260 20.59 -2.11 7.09
C GLU A 260 20.65 -0.86 6.20
N SER A 261 19.58 -0.10 6.08
CA SER A 261 19.54 1.13 5.28
C SER A 261 20.06 2.37 6.03
N GLY A 262 20.36 2.27 7.33
CA GLY A 262 20.61 3.43 8.18
C GLY A 262 19.39 4.36 8.28
N GLY A 263 18.20 3.80 8.12
CA GLY A 263 16.92 4.52 8.16
C GLY A 263 16.30 4.59 9.55
N LEU A 264 14.98 4.73 9.59
CA LEU A 264 14.22 4.85 10.84
C LEU A 264 12.81 4.25 10.73
N ILE A 265 12.21 3.95 11.87
CA ILE A 265 10.76 3.74 12.02
C ILE A 265 10.29 4.62 13.17
N GLU A 266 9.41 5.58 12.87
CA GLU A 266 8.86 6.54 13.84
C GLU A 266 7.33 6.48 13.85
N ALA A 267 6.72 7.10 14.87
CA ALA A 267 5.27 7.18 15.01
C ALA A 267 4.78 8.58 14.65
N VAL A 268 3.60 8.65 14.02
CA VAL A 268 2.86 9.89 13.73
C VAL A 268 1.45 9.77 14.27
N THR A 269 0.89 10.89 14.75
CA THR A 269 -0.46 10.90 15.30
C THR A 269 -1.51 10.84 14.20
N ASP A 270 -2.75 10.47 14.55
CA ASP A 270 -3.87 10.51 13.61
C ASP A 270 -4.12 11.93 13.09
N GLU A 271 -3.93 12.97 13.94
CA GLU A 271 -4.04 14.39 13.54
C GLU A 271 -3.03 14.73 12.45
N GLN A 272 -1.77 14.34 12.61
CA GLN A 272 -0.70 14.54 11.61
C GLN A 272 -1.02 13.77 10.31
N ILE A 273 -1.47 12.52 10.42
CA ILE A 273 -1.89 11.72 9.27
C ILE A 273 -3.02 12.41 8.50
N PHE A 274 -4.07 12.87 9.19
CA PHE A 274 -5.20 13.54 8.54
C PHE A 274 -4.86 14.94 8.01
N ALA A 275 -3.92 15.66 8.62
CA ALA A 275 -3.39 16.90 8.06
C ALA A 275 -2.67 16.64 6.74
N ALA A 276 -1.77 15.67 6.68
CA ALA A 276 -1.06 15.23 5.47
C ALA A 276 -2.03 14.67 4.40
N TYR A 277 -3.03 13.89 4.80
CA TYR A 277 -4.09 13.37 3.93
C TYR A 277 -4.83 14.51 3.19
N ARG A 278 -5.26 15.55 3.92
CA ARG A 278 -5.92 16.71 3.32
C ARG A 278 -4.97 17.54 2.44
N LEU A 279 -3.71 17.63 2.83
CA LEU A 279 -2.68 18.35 2.08
C LEU A 279 -2.46 17.69 0.71
N LEU A 280 -2.24 16.37 0.66
CA LEU A 280 -2.10 15.61 -0.58
C LEU A 280 -3.25 15.85 -1.56
N ALA A 281 -4.50 15.77 -1.07
CA ALA A 281 -5.67 15.97 -1.91
C ALA A 281 -5.78 17.41 -2.42
N ARG A 282 -5.49 18.41 -1.58
CA ARG A 282 -5.70 19.83 -1.89
C ARG A 282 -4.55 20.49 -2.65
N ARG A 283 -3.32 19.99 -2.50
CA ARG A 283 -2.12 20.60 -3.07
C ARG A 283 -1.53 19.79 -4.22
N ASP A 284 -1.55 18.46 -4.11
CA ASP A 284 -1.00 17.58 -5.14
C ASP A 284 -2.09 16.91 -6.00
N GLY A 285 -3.38 17.07 -5.66
CA GLY A 285 -4.49 16.46 -6.38
C GLY A 285 -4.53 14.92 -6.22
N VAL A 286 -3.85 14.37 -5.22
CA VAL A 286 -3.75 12.93 -5.01
C VAL A 286 -4.69 12.48 -3.89
N PHE A 287 -5.71 11.70 -4.25
CA PHE A 287 -6.66 11.13 -3.30
C PHE A 287 -6.16 9.75 -2.86
N ALA A 288 -5.47 9.70 -1.74
CA ALA A 288 -4.91 8.50 -1.13
C ALA A 288 -5.72 8.06 0.10
N GLU A 289 -5.63 6.81 0.54
CA GLU A 289 -6.20 6.39 1.83
C GLU A 289 -5.42 7.01 3.01
N PRO A 290 -6.02 7.20 4.21
CA PRO A 290 -5.33 7.83 5.35
C PRO A 290 -4.00 7.18 5.71
N ALA A 291 -3.93 5.85 5.69
CA ALA A 291 -2.69 5.11 5.96
C ALA A 291 -1.53 5.54 5.04
N SER A 292 -1.83 5.84 3.77
CA SER A 292 -0.84 6.28 2.79
C SER A 292 -0.20 7.63 3.16
N ALA A 293 -0.94 8.48 3.86
CA ALA A 293 -0.47 9.80 4.26
C ALA A 293 0.54 9.76 5.43
N ALA A 294 0.70 8.61 6.11
CA ALA A 294 1.63 8.51 7.24
C ALA A 294 3.09 8.84 6.83
N GLY A 295 3.51 8.46 5.61
CA GLY A 295 4.84 8.82 5.09
C GLY A 295 5.03 10.32 4.90
N VAL A 296 3.98 11.02 4.45
CA VAL A 296 3.99 12.50 4.32
C VAL A 296 3.96 13.15 5.70
N ALA A 297 3.12 12.65 6.61
CA ALA A 297 3.04 13.15 7.98
C ALA A 297 4.40 13.06 8.69
N GLY A 298 5.08 11.93 8.55
CA GLY A 298 6.41 11.75 9.13
C GLY A 298 7.49 12.64 8.50
N LEU A 299 7.45 12.85 7.19
CA LEU A 299 8.36 13.80 6.53
C LEU A 299 8.17 15.22 7.07
N LEU A 300 6.91 15.66 7.20
CA LEU A 300 6.57 17.00 7.71
C LEU A 300 6.94 17.16 9.17
N ASP A 301 6.67 16.17 10.03
CA ASP A 301 7.07 16.20 11.44
C ASP A 301 8.59 16.34 11.59
N ARG A 302 9.36 15.61 10.79
CA ARG A 302 10.82 15.72 10.81
C ARG A 302 11.31 17.09 10.31
N HIS A 303 10.65 17.65 9.32
CA HIS A 303 10.94 19.00 8.84
C HIS A 303 10.66 20.06 9.93
N GLU A 304 9.49 20.01 10.55
CA GLU A 304 9.09 20.93 11.63
C GLU A 304 10.02 20.86 12.85
N ARG A 305 10.56 19.68 13.14
CA ARG A 305 11.53 19.45 14.22
C ARG A 305 12.97 19.78 13.83
N GLY A 306 13.24 20.27 12.62
CA GLY A 306 14.59 20.56 12.14
C GLY A 306 15.50 19.34 11.96
N LEU A 307 14.90 18.15 11.76
CA LEU A 307 15.60 16.87 11.60
C LEU A 307 15.68 16.40 10.14
N LEU A 308 15.27 17.24 9.21
CA LEU A 308 15.33 16.98 7.77
C LEU A 308 16.44 17.82 7.13
N GLU A 309 17.43 17.15 6.55
CA GLU A 309 18.47 17.81 5.76
C GLU A 309 17.87 18.31 4.43
N PRO A 310 18.13 19.57 4.02
CA PRO A 310 17.65 20.08 2.74
C PRO A 310 18.43 19.45 1.56
N GLY A 311 17.83 19.53 0.36
CA GLY A 311 18.48 19.08 -0.87
C GLY A 311 18.40 17.57 -1.13
N LEU A 312 17.78 16.78 -0.25
CA LEU A 312 17.59 15.36 -0.45
C LEU A 312 16.57 15.08 -1.54
N ARG A 313 16.78 14.00 -2.32
CA ARG A 313 15.75 13.39 -3.15
C ARG A 313 14.97 12.38 -2.33
N ILE A 314 13.69 12.61 -2.16
CA ILE A 314 12.81 11.81 -1.30
C ILE A 314 11.68 11.24 -2.15
N VAL A 315 11.45 9.92 -2.02
CA VAL A 315 10.26 9.28 -2.57
C VAL A 315 9.33 8.90 -1.42
N ILE A 316 8.03 9.14 -1.58
CA ILE A 316 7.00 8.73 -0.63
C ILE A 316 6.05 7.76 -1.32
N THR A 317 5.92 6.54 -0.81
CA THR A 317 4.92 5.60 -1.29
C THR A 317 3.54 5.92 -0.73
N LEU A 318 2.59 6.22 -1.61
CA LEU A 318 1.15 6.33 -1.31
C LEU A 318 0.48 4.98 -1.60
N SER A 319 0.33 4.18 -0.56
CA SER A 319 0.09 2.73 -0.62
C SER A 319 -1.27 2.32 -1.17
N GLY A 320 -2.31 3.18 -1.05
CA GLY A 320 -3.67 2.88 -1.49
C GLY A 320 -4.47 4.13 -1.86
N ASN A 321 -5.52 3.92 -2.65
CA ASN A 321 -6.44 4.94 -3.15
C ASN A 321 -7.42 5.39 -2.03
N GLY A 322 -7.83 6.65 -2.03
CA GLY A 322 -8.77 7.21 -1.06
C GLY A 322 -10.15 6.53 -1.06
N LEU A 323 -10.58 5.99 -2.18
CA LEU A 323 -11.82 5.21 -2.28
C LEU A 323 -11.82 3.92 -1.45
N LYS A 324 -10.67 3.50 -0.92
CA LYS A 324 -10.56 2.34 -0.03
C LYS A 324 -11.08 2.62 1.39
N ASP A 325 -11.21 3.89 1.78
CA ASP A 325 -11.70 4.32 3.09
C ASP A 325 -12.56 5.58 2.97
N LEU A 326 -13.78 5.41 2.43
CA LEU A 326 -14.72 6.51 2.19
C LEU A 326 -15.18 7.17 3.51
N ASP A 327 -15.31 6.40 4.58
CA ASP A 327 -15.72 6.94 5.89
C ASP A 327 -14.70 7.98 6.39
N ALA A 328 -13.42 7.73 6.13
CA ALA A 328 -12.36 8.67 6.46
C ALA A 328 -12.46 9.97 5.64
N SER A 329 -12.85 9.87 4.36
CA SER A 329 -12.96 11.04 3.48
C SER A 329 -14.10 11.97 3.86
N LEU A 330 -15.14 11.45 4.49
CA LEU A 330 -16.33 12.18 4.94
C LEU A 330 -16.20 12.68 6.39
N ARG A 331 -15.15 12.33 7.10
CA ARG A 331 -14.90 12.84 8.45
C ARG A 331 -14.70 14.35 8.45
N GLY A 332 -15.43 15.03 9.31
CA GLY A 332 -15.45 16.51 9.41
C GLY A 332 -16.51 17.16 8.53
N GLY A 333 -17.33 16.35 7.84
CA GLY A 333 -18.45 16.83 7.03
C GLY A 333 -18.01 17.50 5.72
N TYR A 334 -18.97 18.07 5.05
CA TYR A 334 -18.78 18.96 3.89
C TYR A 334 -19.63 20.20 4.05
N SER A 335 -19.22 21.29 3.40
CA SER A 335 -20.06 22.51 3.31
C SER A 335 -20.68 22.60 1.93
N SER A 336 -21.96 22.93 1.90
CA SER A 336 -22.66 23.29 0.66
C SER A 336 -23.27 24.69 0.81
N THR A 337 -23.34 25.42 -0.29
CA THR A 337 -24.03 26.70 -0.35
C THR A 337 -25.25 26.56 -1.26
N GLU A 338 -26.43 26.76 -0.71
CA GLU A 338 -27.66 26.81 -1.50
C GLU A 338 -27.77 28.17 -2.21
N THR A 339 -28.10 28.14 -3.48
CA THR A 339 -28.32 29.34 -4.29
C THR A 339 -29.40 29.07 -5.36
N SER A 340 -29.90 30.13 -6.01
CA SER A 340 -30.79 29.98 -7.14
C SER A 340 -30.09 29.39 -8.35
N SER A 341 -30.83 29.02 -9.40
CA SER A 341 -30.28 28.59 -10.70
C SER A 341 -29.75 29.75 -11.56
N SER A 342 -29.73 30.97 -11.03
CA SER A 342 -29.19 32.15 -11.71
C SER A 342 -27.64 32.14 -11.71
N ALA A 343 -27.05 32.37 -12.88
CA ALA A 343 -25.59 32.46 -12.99
C ALA A 343 -24.99 33.57 -12.10
N SER A 344 -25.69 34.72 -11.94
CA SER A 344 -25.27 35.81 -11.08
C SER A 344 -25.26 35.42 -9.59
N ASP A 345 -26.23 34.64 -9.14
CA ASP A 345 -26.29 34.20 -7.75
C ASP A 345 -25.22 33.12 -7.47
N VAL A 346 -24.99 32.21 -8.43
CA VAL A 346 -23.88 31.25 -8.35
C VAL A 346 -22.53 31.96 -8.32
N ALA A 347 -22.31 32.97 -9.18
CA ALA A 347 -21.08 33.76 -9.19
C ALA A 347 -20.85 34.45 -7.84
N ARG A 348 -21.91 35.01 -7.24
CA ARG A 348 -21.86 35.63 -5.90
C ARG A 348 -21.51 34.60 -4.81
N ALA A 349 -22.12 33.42 -4.84
CA ALA A 349 -21.83 32.33 -3.91
C ALA A 349 -20.37 31.85 -4.02
N LEU A 350 -19.82 31.82 -5.24
CA LEU A 350 -18.42 31.45 -5.53
C LEU A 350 -17.44 32.62 -5.31
N ARG A 351 -17.91 33.82 -4.94
CA ARG A 351 -17.08 35.03 -4.76
C ARG A 351 -16.27 35.38 -6.01
N LEU A 352 -16.82 35.10 -7.19
CA LEU A 352 -16.21 35.52 -8.45
C LEU A 352 -16.41 37.03 -8.60
N ALA A 353 -15.33 37.73 -8.98
CA ALA A 353 -15.42 39.15 -9.29
C ALA A 353 -16.40 39.37 -10.46
N ALA A 354 -17.19 40.45 -10.39
CA ALA A 354 -18.08 40.87 -11.46
C ALA A 354 -17.28 41.42 -12.63
#